data_0d1ed96730835fdb04b5b7701e7ea97d
#
_entry.id   0d1ed96730835fdb04b5b7701e7ea97d
#
_cell.length_a   1.000
_cell.length_b   1.000
_cell.length_c   1.000
_cell.angle_alpha   90.00
_cell.angle_beta   90.00
_cell.angle_gamma   90.00
#
_symmetry.space_group_name_H-M   'P 1'
#
loop_
_entity.id
_entity.type
_entity.pdbx_description
1 polymer ?
#
loop_
_entity_poly.entity_id
_entity_poly.type
_entity_poly.pdbx_seq_one_letter_code
_entity_poly.pdbx_strand_id
1 'polypeptide(L)'
;KKGADRVELCSRLDLDGLTPEKKIIEKVLGALSIPIKIMIRPRAGNFSYNDQELNRMKEDILFCKDLNVQGVVFGILDQNKTIDMENMKYLSDIADNLEITFHKAIDQTDSIIDEIDRLLAIGSISSILTSGGAYNAHTGSRLLKKVVEKYKDIITIIPAGSITKNNIHELHQVIGAK
;
A
#
# COMPACT_ATOMS: atom_id res chain seq x y z
N LYS A 1 10.12 -0.39 17.57
CA LYS A 1 9.90 0.73 18.50
C LYS A 1 11.00 1.79 18.53
N LYS A 2 12.14 1.61 17.89
CA LYS A 2 13.22 2.61 17.91
C LYS A 2 13.45 3.08 16.48
N GLY A 3 13.00 4.31 16.16
CA GLY A 3 13.30 4.98 14.91
C GLY A 3 12.35 4.67 13.74
N ALA A 4 11.11 4.23 13.99
CA ALA A 4 10.11 4.18 12.94
C ALA A 4 9.46 5.56 12.80
N ASP A 5 9.47 6.08 11.58
CA ASP A 5 8.87 7.39 11.25
C ASP A 5 7.36 7.27 10.94
N ARG A 6 6.89 6.05 10.60
CA ARG A 6 5.52 5.74 10.25
C ARG A 6 5.21 4.27 10.53
N VAL A 7 3.94 3.95 10.76
CA VAL A 7 3.42 2.58 10.88
C VAL A 7 2.32 2.35 9.85
N GLU A 8 2.34 1.20 9.18
CA GLU A 8 1.21 0.65 8.46
C GLU A 8 0.55 -0.41 9.36
N LEU A 9 -0.67 -0.11 9.82
CA LEU A 9 -1.42 -0.99 10.70
C LEU A 9 -2.28 -1.95 9.89
N CYS A 10 -2.07 -3.24 10.09
CA CYS A 10 -2.90 -4.30 9.53
C CYS A 10 -3.16 -5.39 10.56
N SER A 11 -4.14 -6.22 10.31
CA SER A 11 -4.36 -7.50 10.99
C SER A 11 -3.88 -8.65 10.09
N ARG A 12 -3.82 -9.87 10.64
CA ARG A 12 -3.59 -11.09 9.86
C ARG A 12 -2.39 -11.00 8.91
N LEU A 13 -1.20 -10.73 9.45
CA LEU A 13 0.05 -10.76 8.69
C LEU A 13 0.33 -12.11 8.01
N ASP A 14 -0.20 -13.19 8.56
CA ASP A 14 -0.20 -14.53 7.98
C ASP A 14 -0.97 -14.64 6.65
N LEU A 15 -1.84 -13.66 6.36
CA LEU A 15 -2.62 -13.50 5.13
C LEU A 15 -2.20 -12.25 4.32
N ASP A 16 -0.96 -11.79 4.49
CA ASP A 16 -0.40 -10.57 3.87
C ASP A 16 -1.09 -9.27 4.28
N GLY A 17 -1.75 -9.25 5.43
CA GLY A 17 -2.41 -8.08 6.00
C GLY A 17 -3.85 -7.87 5.53
N LEU A 18 -4.76 -7.72 6.49
CA LEU A 18 -6.17 -7.38 6.28
C LEU A 18 -6.52 -6.11 7.06
N THR A 19 -7.70 -5.53 6.80
CA THR A 19 -8.24 -4.41 7.58
C THR A 19 -8.30 -4.78 9.07
N PRO A 20 -7.73 -3.98 9.97
CA PRO A 20 -7.82 -4.20 11.41
C PRO A 20 -9.25 -3.92 11.92
N GLU A 21 -9.60 -4.52 13.04
CA GLU A 21 -10.83 -4.17 13.75
C GLU A 21 -10.80 -2.69 14.19
N LYS A 22 -11.94 -2.01 14.11
CA LYS A 22 -12.09 -0.57 14.47
C LYS A 22 -11.53 -0.26 15.86
N LYS A 23 -11.82 -1.10 16.86
CA LYS A 23 -11.29 -0.96 18.23
C LYS A 23 -9.77 -1.03 18.31
N ILE A 24 -9.14 -1.81 17.45
CA ILE A 24 -7.67 -1.89 17.39
C ILE A 24 -7.09 -0.61 16.78
N ILE A 25 -7.72 -0.08 15.73
CA ILE A 25 -7.33 1.20 15.11
C ILE A 25 -7.37 2.31 16.17
N GLU A 26 -8.50 2.49 16.87
CA GLU A 26 -8.67 3.50 17.92
C GLU A 26 -7.61 3.36 19.04
N LYS A 27 -7.40 2.12 19.51
CA LYS A 27 -6.40 1.83 20.56
C LYS A 27 -4.98 2.20 20.12
N VAL A 28 -4.61 1.89 18.86
CA VAL A 28 -3.27 2.17 18.34
C VAL A 28 -3.07 3.67 18.13
N LEU A 29 -4.08 4.38 17.63
CA LEU A 29 -4.07 5.84 17.49
C LEU A 29 -3.89 6.54 18.83
N GLY A 30 -4.55 6.06 19.88
CA GLY A 30 -4.38 6.61 21.24
C GLY A 30 -3.03 6.27 21.90
N ALA A 31 -2.28 5.30 21.39
CA ALA A 31 -1.03 4.82 21.97
C ALA A 31 0.25 5.29 21.25
N LEU A 32 0.14 5.79 20.01
CA LEU A 32 1.27 6.19 19.20
C LEU A 32 1.12 7.65 18.74
N SER A 33 2.23 8.36 18.74
CA SER A 33 2.34 9.75 18.27
C SER A 33 2.92 9.88 16.86
N ILE A 34 3.32 8.76 16.23
CA ILE A 34 3.83 8.76 14.86
C ILE A 34 2.70 8.54 13.85
N PRO A 35 2.86 8.98 12.59
CA PRO A 35 1.87 8.77 11.54
C PRO A 35 1.48 7.30 11.37
N ILE A 36 0.18 7.05 11.20
CA ILE A 36 -0.36 5.70 11.02
C ILE A 36 -1.18 5.67 9.74
N LYS A 37 -0.87 4.73 8.86
CA LYS A 37 -1.69 4.35 7.71
C LYS A 37 -2.41 3.04 8.01
N ILE A 38 -3.66 2.91 7.57
CA ILE A 38 -4.51 1.76 7.86
C ILE A 38 -4.68 0.92 6.60
N MET A 39 -4.44 -0.39 6.70
CA MET A 39 -4.74 -1.33 5.64
C MET A 39 -6.25 -1.45 5.43
N ILE A 40 -6.69 -1.23 4.19
CA ILE A 40 -8.07 -1.43 3.74
C ILE A 40 -8.08 -2.59 2.77
N ARG A 41 -8.28 -3.79 3.29
CA ARG A 41 -8.32 -5.04 2.55
C ARG A 41 -9.30 -5.98 3.23
N PRO A 42 -10.52 -6.17 2.66
CA PRO A 42 -11.63 -6.84 3.36
C PRO A 42 -11.42 -8.35 3.53
N ARG A 43 -10.61 -8.98 2.68
CA ARG A 43 -10.33 -10.42 2.71
C ARG A 43 -8.96 -10.77 2.13
N ALA A 44 -8.51 -11.98 2.41
CA ALA A 44 -7.36 -12.61 1.76
C ALA A 44 -7.68 -13.05 0.30
N GLY A 45 -6.67 -13.51 -0.42
CA GLY A 45 -6.77 -13.95 -1.80
C GLY A 45 -6.47 -12.84 -2.81
N ASN A 46 -7.15 -12.87 -3.95
CA ASN A 46 -6.96 -11.90 -5.02
C ASN A 46 -7.41 -10.48 -4.62
N PHE A 47 -7.13 -9.51 -5.48
CA PHE A 47 -7.43 -8.09 -5.24
C PHE A 47 -8.58 -7.57 -6.11
N SER A 48 -9.36 -8.48 -6.72
CA SER A 48 -10.58 -8.15 -7.46
C SER A 48 -11.79 -8.30 -6.54
N TYR A 49 -12.49 -7.22 -6.28
CA TYR A 49 -13.55 -7.14 -5.26
C TYR A 49 -14.92 -6.99 -5.91
N ASN A 50 -15.93 -7.58 -5.28
CA ASN A 50 -17.32 -7.36 -5.65
C ASN A 50 -17.89 -6.10 -4.98
N ASP A 51 -19.12 -5.70 -5.35
CA ASP A 51 -19.76 -4.48 -4.85
C ASP A 51 -19.91 -4.44 -3.33
N GLN A 52 -20.17 -5.59 -2.68
CA GLN A 52 -20.28 -5.66 -1.22
C GLN A 52 -18.92 -5.43 -0.55
N GLU A 53 -17.86 -5.97 -1.11
CA GLU A 53 -16.49 -5.78 -0.64
C GLU A 53 -16.00 -4.33 -0.87
N LEU A 54 -16.32 -3.74 -2.02
CA LEU A 54 -16.03 -2.34 -2.32
C LEU A 54 -16.79 -1.39 -1.38
N ASN A 55 -18.08 -1.67 -1.08
CA ASN A 55 -18.83 -0.90 -0.09
C ASN A 55 -18.21 -1.00 1.31
N ARG A 56 -17.77 -2.18 1.72
CA ARG A 56 -17.04 -2.34 2.99
C ARG A 56 -15.75 -1.55 3.01
N MET A 57 -14.95 -1.58 1.94
CA MET A 57 -13.73 -0.78 1.83
C MET A 57 -14.03 0.72 1.94
N LYS A 58 -15.08 1.20 1.30
CA LYS A 58 -15.58 2.57 1.44
C LYS A 58 -15.90 2.92 2.89
N GLU A 59 -16.67 2.08 3.59
CA GLU A 59 -17.03 2.31 4.99
C GLU A 59 -15.80 2.36 5.91
N ASP A 60 -14.82 1.49 5.66
CA ASP A 60 -13.56 1.45 6.39
C ASP A 60 -12.72 2.73 6.11
N ILE A 61 -12.70 3.24 4.87
CA ILE A 61 -12.03 4.50 4.52
C ILE A 61 -12.73 5.69 5.22
N LEU A 62 -14.05 5.77 5.18
CA LEU A 62 -14.80 6.83 5.87
C LEU A 62 -14.55 6.82 7.38
N PHE A 63 -14.52 5.65 8.00
CA PHE A 63 -14.14 5.52 9.40
C PHE A 63 -12.72 6.03 9.67
N CYS A 64 -11.76 5.74 8.80
CA CYS A 64 -10.40 6.26 8.90
C CYS A 64 -10.35 7.80 8.77
N LYS A 65 -11.18 8.39 7.89
CA LYS A 65 -11.33 9.85 7.78
C LYS A 65 -11.85 10.48 9.07
N ASP A 66 -12.88 9.91 9.66
CA ASP A 66 -13.47 10.39 10.91
C ASP A 66 -12.46 10.39 12.07
N LEU A 67 -11.52 9.45 12.06
CA LEU A 67 -10.44 9.36 13.04
C LEU A 67 -9.21 10.22 12.70
N ASN A 68 -9.20 10.92 11.58
CA ASN A 68 -8.07 11.72 11.10
C ASN A 68 -6.74 10.93 11.07
N VAL A 69 -6.76 9.69 10.58
CA VAL A 69 -5.51 8.93 10.38
C VAL A 69 -4.65 9.59 9.30
N GLN A 70 -3.35 9.33 9.28
CA GLN A 70 -2.46 9.87 8.25
C GLN A 70 -2.83 9.41 6.84
N GLY A 71 -3.30 8.18 6.69
CA GLY A 71 -3.63 7.65 5.38
C GLY A 71 -4.15 6.22 5.40
N VAL A 72 -4.41 5.70 4.21
CA VAL A 72 -4.91 4.36 3.97
C VAL A 72 -4.04 3.61 2.96
N VAL A 73 -4.09 2.29 3.04
CA VAL A 73 -3.30 1.39 2.19
C VAL A 73 -4.26 0.43 1.51
N PHE A 74 -4.43 0.52 0.20
CA PHE A 74 -5.29 -0.39 -0.56
C PHE A 74 -4.83 -0.51 -2.02
N GLY A 75 -5.43 -1.44 -2.75
CA GLY A 75 -5.20 -1.64 -4.17
C GLY A 75 -6.24 -2.58 -4.74
N ILE A 76 -6.71 -2.29 -5.94
CA ILE A 76 -7.76 -3.04 -6.61
C ILE A 76 -7.27 -3.44 -7.99
N LEU A 77 -7.42 -4.70 -8.31
CA LEU A 77 -7.15 -5.25 -9.64
C LEU A 77 -8.45 -5.75 -10.27
N ASP A 78 -8.50 -5.71 -11.57
CA ASP A 78 -9.54 -6.38 -12.34
C ASP A 78 -9.24 -7.88 -12.50
N GLN A 79 -10.09 -8.59 -13.25
CA GLN A 79 -9.94 -10.02 -13.53
C GLN A 79 -8.74 -10.33 -14.44
N ASN A 80 -8.24 -9.33 -15.17
CA ASN A 80 -7.06 -9.45 -16.04
C ASN A 80 -5.75 -9.14 -15.31
N LYS A 81 -5.80 -8.92 -13.97
CA LYS A 81 -4.68 -8.50 -13.13
C LYS A 81 -4.08 -7.16 -13.55
N THR A 82 -4.87 -6.28 -14.14
CA THR A 82 -4.53 -4.86 -14.30
C THR A 82 -5.22 -4.04 -13.21
N ILE A 83 -4.75 -2.82 -12.98
CA ILE A 83 -5.38 -1.96 -11.98
C ILE A 83 -6.79 -1.59 -12.43
N ASP A 84 -7.77 -1.85 -11.57
CA ASP A 84 -9.14 -1.39 -11.74
C ASP A 84 -9.20 0.13 -11.48
N MET A 85 -8.99 0.89 -12.55
CA MET A 85 -8.89 2.35 -12.50
C MET A 85 -10.18 3.03 -12.04
N GLU A 86 -11.35 2.46 -12.36
CA GLU A 86 -12.64 3.02 -11.97
C GLU A 86 -12.83 2.93 -10.47
N ASN A 87 -12.68 1.75 -9.89
CA ASN A 87 -12.82 1.53 -8.45
C ASN A 87 -11.67 2.16 -7.65
N MET A 88 -10.45 2.18 -8.19
CA MET A 88 -9.34 2.91 -7.58
C MET A 88 -9.63 4.40 -7.49
N LYS A 89 -10.10 5.02 -8.58
CA LYS A 89 -10.47 6.44 -8.57
C LYS A 89 -11.63 6.70 -7.60
N TYR A 90 -12.68 5.88 -7.65
CA TYR A 90 -13.84 5.99 -6.77
C TYR A 90 -13.46 6.00 -5.28
N LEU A 91 -12.67 5.01 -4.82
CA LEU A 91 -12.24 4.96 -3.42
C LEU A 91 -11.20 6.03 -3.08
N SER A 92 -10.38 6.44 -4.04
CA SER A 92 -9.44 7.54 -3.85
C SER A 92 -10.15 8.88 -3.66
N ASP A 93 -11.20 9.14 -4.42
CA ASP A 93 -12.04 10.35 -4.25
C ASP A 93 -12.73 10.37 -2.86
N ILE A 94 -13.12 9.21 -2.32
CA ILE A 94 -13.67 9.08 -0.96
C ILE A 94 -12.61 9.33 0.10
N ALA A 95 -11.39 8.83 -0.11
CA ALA A 95 -10.27 9.03 0.81
C ALA A 95 -9.85 10.51 0.91
N ASP A 96 -10.03 11.30 -0.17
CA ASP A 96 -9.87 12.77 -0.20
C ASP A 96 -8.52 13.24 0.38
N ASN A 97 -8.51 13.78 1.60
CA ASN A 97 -7.31 14.33 2.24
C ASN A 97 -6.37 13.28 2.86
N LEU A 98 -6.73 11.99 2.84
CA LEU A 98 -5.85 10.95 3.35
C LEU A 98 -4.74 10.62 2.34
N GLU A 99 -3.53 10.37 2.84
CA GLU A 99 -2.49 9.81 2.00
C GLU A 99 -2.85 8.38 1.56
N ILE A 100 -2.71 8.09 0.28
CA ILE A 100 -3.04 6.78 -0.27
C ILE A 100 -1.77 6.04 -0.67
N THR A 101 -1.60 4.84 -0.11
CA THR A 101 -0.56 3.89 -0.55
C THR A 101 -1.23 2.78 -1.36
N PHE A 102 -0.80 2.59 -2.61
CA PHE A 102 -1.16 1.38 -3.35
C PHE A 102 -0.28 0.22 -2.88
N HIS A 103 -0.89 -0.87 -2.41
CA HIS A 103 -0.16 -1.97 -1.79
C HIS A 103 0.38 -3.00 -2.80
N LYS A 104 0.92 -4.11 -2.29
CA LYS A 104 1.55 -5.18 -3.08
C LYS A 104 0.66 -5.88 -4.12
N ALA A 105 -0.61 -5.50 -4.30
CA ALA A 105 -1.40 -5.96 -5.44
C ALA A 105 -0.70 -5.68 -6.78
N ILE A 106 0.07 -4.59 -6.85
CA ILE A 106 0.86 -4.24 -8.04
C ILE A 106 1.87 -5.34 -8.43
N ASP A 107 2.35 -6.12 -7.48
CA ASP A 107 3.27 -7.24 -7.73
C ASP A 107 2.60 -8.41 -8.46
N GLN A 108 1.26 -8.41 -8.60
CA GLN A 108 0.52 -9.43 -9.36
C GLN A 108 0.20 -8.99 -10.80
N THR A 109 0.54 -7.78 -11.17
CA THR A 109 0.35 -7.26 -12.53
C THR A 109 1.48 -7.73 -13.45
N ASP A 110 1.23 -7.76 -14.75
CA ASP A 110 2.22 -8.18 -15.75
C ASP A 110 3.34 -7.14 -15.93
N SER A 111 3.04 -5.84 -15.74
CA SER A 111 4.01 -4.75 -15.86
C SER A 111 3.80 -3.71 -14.76
N ILE A 112 4.62 -3.79 -13.71
CA ILE A 112 4.60 -2.82 -12.62
C ILE A 112 4.80 -1.39 -13.12
N ILE A 113 5.69 -1.18 -14.09
CA ILE A 113 6.02 0.15 -14.59
C ILE A 113 4.81 0.78 -15.31
N ASP A 114 4.14 0.01 -16.18
CA ASP A 114 2.99 0.52 -16.92
C ASP A 114 1.81 0.79 -15.99
N GLU A 115 1.63 -0.06 -14.96
CA GLU A 115 0.58 0.13 -13.97
C GLU A 115 0.85 1.31 -13.02
N ILE A 116 2.12 1.61 -12.71
CA ILE A 116 2.47 2.86 -11.99
C ILE A 116 2.13 4.07 -12.85
N ASP A 117 2.48 4.07 -14.14
CA ASP A 117 2.15 5.18 -15.04
C ASP A 117 0.63 5.40 -15.13
N ARG A 118 -0.20 4.33 -15.10
CA ARG A 118 -1.66 4.43 -15.01
C ARG A 118 -2.13 5.00 -13.67
N LEU A 119 -1.57 4.54 -12.54
CA LEU A 119 -1.93 5.05 -11.21
C LEU A 119 -1.66 6.55 -11.05
N LEU A 120 -0.59 7.05 -11.64
CA LEU A 120 -0.27 8.47 -11.60
C LEU A 120 -1.35 9.36 -12.21
N ALA A 121 -2.15 8.83 -13.15
CA ALA A 121 -3.28 9.55 -13.74
C ALA A 121 -4.43 9.80 -12.72
N ILE A 122 -4.50 9.07 -11.60
CA ILE A 122 -5.48 9.31 -10.53
C ILE A 122 -5.13 10.59 -9.76
N GLY A 123 -3.83 10.91 -9.63
CA GLY A 123 -3.34 12.14 -9.02
C GLY A 123 -3.31 12.16 -7.49
N SER A 124 -4.00 11.26 -6.79
CA SER A 124 -4.11 11.23 -5.32
C SER A 124 -3.26 10.13 -4.66
N ILE A 125 -2.59 9.28 -5.44
CA ILE A 125 -1.74 8.21 -4.90
C ILE A 125 -0.40 8.79 -4.44
N SER A 126 -0.10 8.66 -3.15
CA SER A 126 1.12 9.23 -2.54
C SER A 126 2.31 8.27 -2.53
N SER A 127 2.04 6.97 -2.49
CA SER A 127 3.12 5.97 -2.43
C SER A 127 2.68 4.59 -2.96
N ILE A 128 3.66 3.77 -3.32
CA ILE A 128 3.47 2.41 -3.83
C ILE A 128 4.33 1.45 -3.02
N LEU A 129 3.70 0.44 -2.43
CA LEU A 129 4.36 -0.63 -1.71
C LEU A 129 4.53 -1.84 -2.64
N THR A 130 5.76 -2.24 -2.92
CA THR A 130 6.05 -3.30 -3.90
C THR A 130 7.28 -4.13 -3.51
N SER A 131 7.30 -5.39 -3.90
CA SER A 131 8.48 -6.25 -3.85
C SER A 131 9.19 -6.37 -5.22
N GLY A 132 8.80 -5.54 -6.20
CA GLY A 132 9.35 -5.59 -7.55
C GLY A 132 8.85 -6.79 -8.35
N GLY A 133 7.58 -7.21 -8.14
CA GLY A 133 6.96 -8.35 -8.82
C GLY A 133 7.53 -9.72 -8.39
N ALA A 134 8.29 -9.76 -7.31
CA ALA A 134 8.97 -10.97 -6.84
C ALA A 134 8.47 -11.39 -5.44
N TYR A 135 8.87 -12.58 -5.01
CA TYR A 135 8.50 -13.09 -3.68
C TYR A 135 8.91 -12.16 -2.54
N ASN A 136 10.08 -11.51 -2.66
CA ASN A 136 10.58 -10.56 -1.67
C ASN A 136 11.43 -9.45 -2.32
N ALA A 137 11.76 -8.42 -1.54
CA ALA A 137 12.55 -7.28 -2.00
C ALA A 137 13.96 -7.65 -2.51
N HIS A 138 14.58 -8.70 -1.96
CA HIS A 138 15.90 -9.13 -2.41
C HIS A 138 15.85 -9.69 -3.84
N THR A 139 14.93 -10.60 -4.11
CA THR A 139 14.74 -11.18 -5.45
C THR A 139 14.21 -10.17 -6.46
N GLY A 140 13.42 -9.19 -6.02
CA GLY A 140 12.90 -8.09 -6.84
C GLY A 140 13.82 -6.86 -6.95
N SER A 141 14.97 -6.87 -6.30
CA SER A 141 15.84 -5.68 -6.14
C SER A 141 16.21 -4.99 -7.45
N ARG A 142 16.44 -5.77 -8.52
CA ARG A 142 16.76 -5.22 -9.85
C ARG A 142 15.61 -4.37 -10.42
N LEU A 143 14.37 -4.83 -10.30
CA LEU A 143 13.21 -4.07 -10.76
C LEU A 143 12.89 -2.93 -9.80
N LEU A 144 12.98 -3.15 -8.49
CA LEU A 144 12.82 -2.11 -7.47
C LEU A 144 13.75 -0.93 -7.72
N LYS A 145 15.04 -1.19 -8.01
CA LYS A 145 16.00 -0.14 -8.36
C LYS A 145 15.52 0.69 -9.54
N LYS A 146 15.10 0.05 -10.64
CA LYS A 146 14.60 0.74 -11.85
C LYS A 146 13.37 1.59 -11.54
N VAL A 147 12.44 1.04 -10.74
CA VAL A 147 11.21 1.74 -10.36
C VAL A 147 11.53 2.94 -9.47
N VAL A 148 12.41 2.78 -8.49
CA VAL A 148 12.86 3.89 -7.64
C VAL A 148 13.53 4.98 -8.47
N GLU A 149 14.47 4.63 -9.34
CA GLU A 149 15.17 5.59 -10.21
C GLU A 149 14.21 6.36 -11.13
N LYS A 150 13.21 5.67 -11.72
CA LYS A 150 12.22 6.29 -12.63
C LYS A 150 11.29 7.25 -11.90
N TYR A 151 10.86 6.91 -10.68
CA TYR A 151 9.75 7.62 -10.01
C TYR A 151 10.15 8.43 -8.77
N LYS A 152 11.44 8.48 -8.39
CA LYS A 152 11.96 9.10 -7.15
C LYS A 152 11.50 10.53 -6.89
N ASP A 153 11.22 11.30 -7.94
CA ASP A 153 10.81 12.70 -7.84
C ASP A 153 9.29 12.90 -8.10
N ILE A 154 8.55 11.80 -8.28
CA ILE A 154 7.12 11.81 -8.64
C ILE A 154 6.27 11.16 -7.54
N ILE A 155 6.66 9.97 -7.07
CA ILE A 155 5.91 9.22 -6.09
C ILE A 155 6.85 8.41 -5.19
N THR A 156 6.47 8.21 -3.93
CA THR A 156 7.30 7.41 -3.01
C THR A 156 7.16 5.93 -3.30
N ILE A 157 8.27 5.27 -3.63
CA ILE A 157 8.33 3.81 -3.75
C ILE A 157 8.80 3.23 -2.42
N ILE A 158 8.01 2.31 -1.86
CA ILE A 158 8.27 1.64 -0.59
C ILE A 158 8.61 0.18 -0.90
N PRO A 159 9.90 -0.21 -0.89
CA PRO A 159 10.27 -1.60 -1.03
C PRO A 159 9.69 -2.46 0.10
N ALA A 160 9.16 -3.63 -0.24
CA ALA A 160 8.51 -4.52 0.72
C ALA A 160 8.82 -6.00 0.44
N GLY A 161 8.50 -6.84 1.41
CA GLY A 161 8.70 -8.30 1.33
C GLY A 161 10.01 -8.74 1.96
N SER A 162 9.89 -9.37 3.13
CA SER A 162 11.00 -9.98 3.91
C SER A 162 12.15 -9.01 4.26
N ILE A 163 11.87 -7.71 4.41
CA ILE A 163 12.86 -6.74 4.87
C ILE A 163 13.00 -6.86 6.39
N THR A 164 14.23 -7.00 6.84
CA THR A 164 14.60 -7.21 8.23
C THR A 164 15.78 -6.31 8.60
N LYS A 165 16.08 -6.21 9.91
CA LYS A 165 17.27 -5.50 10.39
C LYS A 165 18.60 -6.05 9.81
N ASN A 166 18.60 -7.29 9.35
CA ASN A 166 19.82 -7.96 8.87
C ASN A 166 20.10 -7.68 7.38
N ASN A 167 19.05 -7.35 6.59
CA ASN A 167 19.18 -7.14 5.15
C ASN A 167 18.84 -5.71 4.67
N ILE A 168 18.32 -4.87 5.54
CA ILE A 168 17.88 -3.52 5.17
C ILE A 168 19.02 -2.65 4.63
N HIS A 169 20.22 -2.74 5.20
CA HIS A 169 21.38 -1.95 4.74
C HIS A 169 21.82 -2.34 3.33
N GLU A 170 21.93 -3.63 3.05
CA GLU A 170 22.26 -4.15 1.73
C GLU A 170 21.20 -3.74 0.70
N LEU A 171 19.92 -3.97 1.03
CA LEU A 171 18.80 -3.61 0.15
C LEU A 171 18.75 -2.11 -0.12
N HIS A 172 19.00 -1.28 0.89
CA HIS A 172 19.04 0.17 0.70
C HIS A 172 20.16 0.59 -0.26
N GLN A 173 21.37 0.02 -0.14
CA GLN A 173 22.49 0.30 -1.06
C GLN A 173 22.16 -0.13 -2.50
N VAL A 174 21.50 -1.27 -2.67
CA VAL A 174 21.18 -1.82 -4.00
C VAL A 174 20.02 -1.08 -4.65
N ILE A 175 18.94 -0.82 -3.91
CA ILE A 175 17.68 -0.26 -4.42
C ILE A 175 17.72 1.26 -4.49
N GLY A 176 18.34 1.92 -3.51
CA GLY A 176 18.42 3.37 -3.42
C GLY A 176 17.11 4.06 -3.02
N ALA A 177 16.15 3.33 -2.41
CA ALA A 177 14.94 3.93 -1.87
C ALA A 177 15.26 4.82 -0.65
N LYS A 178 14.52 5.93 -0.53
CA LYS A 178 14.64 6.89 0.58
C LYS A 178 13.83 6.44 1.78
#